data_30386bd832ddc5abad2f8a308602191e
#
_entry.id   30386bd832ddc5abad2f8a308602191e
#
_cell.length_a   1.000
_cell.length_b   1.000
_cell.length_c   1.000
_cell.angle_alpha   90.00
_cell.angle_beta   90.00
_cell.angle_gamma   90.00
#
_symmetry.space_group_name_H-M   'P 1'
#
loop_
_entity.id
_entity.type
_entity.pdbx_description
1 polymer ?
#
loop_
_entity_poly.entity_id
_entity_poly.type
_entity_poly.pdbx_seq_one_letter_code
_entity_poly.pdbx_strand_id
1 'polypeptide(L)'
;IFVVLYAHHKKDPIIEQGLHILEKFNLKPHKIVYERPFDWARVTEHYNETKLLKPDDWWIVADDDELQLYSKPTWEIIDECEEFGYEFVTGGFVDRIGDNGDFPKITMESNVWEEMPEAGFFRYPLSQACPNKVTLMKGNVKVSNGQHYVEFADGTSSWGSEHEKRYPIEKNFTQVHHFKWDYSVLDRLQQVGKSSIGESWGEEYQLMYDEIKDNDFKIDLQNKEFMFQRLGNGNYHQLHTWKDLTKKIVKI
;
A
#
# COMPACT_ATOMS: atom_id res chain seq x y z
N ILE A 1 1.66 -8.79 17.17
CA ILE A 1 2.08 -8.63 15.77
C ILE A 1 2.18 -10.00 15.16
N PHE A 2 1.59 -10.19 13.98
CA PHE A 2 1.64 -11.41 13.19
C PHE A 2 2.39 -11.11 11.90
N VAL A 3 3.56 -11.70 11.71
CA VAL A 3 4.38 -11.47 10.53
C VAL A 3 4.34 -12.71 9.64
N VAL A 4 3.97 -12.55 8.38
CA VAL A 4 4.05 -13.58 7.35
C VAL A 4 5.22 -13.25 6.45
N LEU A 5 6.23 -14.13 6.42
CA LEU A 5 7.32 -14.04 5.45
C LEU A 5 6.96 -14.84 4.21
N TYR A 6 7.02 -14.20 3.04
CA TYR A 6 6.69 -14.81 1.76
C TYR A 6 7.93 -14.84 0.85
N ALA A 7 8.26 -15.97 0.30
CA ALA A 7 9.40 -16.13 -0.59
C ALA A 7 9.18 -17.23 -1.64
N HIS A 8 9.96 -17.20 -2.70
CA HIS A 8 9.87 -18.21 -3.77
C HIS A 8 10.38 -19.59 -3.35
N HIS A 9 11.34 -19.66 -2.44
CA HIS A 9 11.92 -20.92 -1.97
C HIS A 9 12.67 -20.75 -0.64
N LYS A 10 12.93 -21.88 0.03
CA LYS A 10 13.58 -21.93 1.37
C LYS A 10 14.98 -21.31 1.44
N LYS A 11 15.66 -21.16 0.31
CA LYS A 11 17.01 -20.56 0.24
C LYS A 11 16.97 -19.13 -0.28
N ASP A 12 15.80 -18.52 -0.34
CA ASP A 12 15.66 -17.12 -0.73
C ASP A 12 16.30 -16.23 0.34
N PRO A 13 17.24 -15.35 -0.02
CA PRO A 13 17.94 -14.49 0.94
C PRO A 13 17.00 -13.61 1.78
N ILE A 14 15.83 -13.27 1.25
CA ILE A 14 14.83 -12.44 1.94
C ILE A 14 14.35 -13.11 3.23
N ILE A 15 14.34 -14.44 3.31
CA ILE A 15 13.95 -15.15 4.54
C ILE A 15 14.97 -14.93 5.64
N GLU A 16 16.25 -15.06 5.35
CA GLU A 16 17.32 -14.82 6.33
C GLU A 16 17.32 -13.37 6.80
N GLN A 17 17.17 -12.43 5.87
CA GLN A 17 17.07 -10.99 6.18
C GLN A 17 15.84 -10.70 7.05
N GLY A 18 14.67 -11.22 6.69
CA GLY A 18 13.43 -11.03 7.45
C GLY A 18 13.53 -11.62 8.87
N LEU A 19 14.09 -12.81 9.02
CA LEU A 19 14.30 -13.43 10.32
C LEU A 19 15.26 -12.60 11.18
N HIS A 20 16.35 -12.10 10.61
CA HIS A 20 17.31 -11.25 11.31
C HIS A 20 16.67 -9.94 11.80
N ILE A 21 15.84 -9.31 10.96
CA ILE A 21 15.09 -8.12 11.35
C ILE A 21 14.15 -8.44 12.52
N LEU A 22 13.35 -9.48 12.40
CA LEU A 22 12.41 -9.87 13.45
C LEU A 22 13.11 -10.16 14.79
N GLU A 23 14.27 -10.81 14.75
CA GLU A 23 15.08 -11.10 15.94
C GLU A 23 15.48 -9.82 16.67
N LYS A 24 15.87 -8.76 15.96
CA LYS A 24 16.23 -7.45 16.57
C LYS A 24 15.08 -6.86 17.38
N PHE A 25 13.83 -7.14 17.00
CA PHE A 25 12.63 -6.68 17.70
C PHE A 25 12.03 -7.73 18.64
N ASN A 26 12.74 -8.83 18.89
CA ASN A 26 12.26 -9.97 19.68
C ASN A 26 10.92 -10.53 19.16
N LEU A 27 10.76 -10.55 17.85
CA LEU A 27 9.59 -11.09 17.15
C LEU A 27 9.94 -12.41 16.47
N LYS A 28 8.91 -13.19 16.19
CA LYS A 28 9.01 -14.41 15.38
C LYS A 28 7.98 -14.34 14.26
N PRO A 29 8.27 -14.95 13.09
CA PRO A 29 7.26 -15.04 12.06
C PRO A 29 6.11 -15.91 12.55
N HIS A 30 4.88 -15.48 12.29
CA HIS A 30 3.70 -16.30 12.47
C HIS A 30 3.67 -17.44 11.45
N LYS A 31 4.03 -17.12 10.19
CA LYS A 31 4.05 -18.08 9.08
C LYS A 31 5.21 -17.75 8.14
N ILE A 32 5.82 -18.78 7.56
CA ILE A 32 6.76 -18.64 6.44
C ILE A 32 6.17 -19.40 5.27
N VAL A 33 5.96 -18.73 4.16
CA VAL A 33 5.34 -19.26 2.95
C VAL A 33 6.36 -19.37 1.83
N TYR A 34 6.35 -20.50 1.13
CA TYR A 34 7.21 -20.73 -0.03
C TYR A 34 6.34 -21.12 -1.22
N GLU A 35 6.03 -20.15 -2.07
CA GLU A 35 5.15 -20.33 -3.23
C GLU A 35 5.73 -19.69 -4.49
N ARG A 36 5.47 -20.32 -5.65
CA ARG A 36 5.85 -19.85 -6.99
C ARG A 36 4.75 -20.13 -8.00
N PRO A 37 4.55 -19.25 -8.96
CA PRO A 37 5.05 -17.85 -9.05
C PRO A 37 4.46 -16.99 -7.94
N PHE A 38 4.93 -15.74 -7.82
CA PHE A 38 4.29 -14.75 -6.94
C PHE A 38 2.84 -14.53 -7.37
N ASP A 39 1.93 -14.59 -6.42
CA ASP A 39 0.50 -14.45 -6.65
C ASP A 39 -0.14 -13.55 -5.58
N TRP A 40 -0.64 -12.42 -6.01
CA TRP A 40 -1.34 -11.45 -5.15
C TRP A 40 -2.55 -12.03 -4.43
N ALA A 41 -3.28 -12.92 -5.09
CA ALA A 41 -4.44 -13.56 -4.47
C ALA A 41 -3.99 -14.43 -3.28
N ARG A 42 -2.89 -15.16 -3.43
CA ARG A 42 -2.34 -16.00 -2.35
C ARG A 42 -1.84 -15.16 -1.17
N VAL A 43 -1.17 -14.03 -1.43
CA VAL A 43 -0.77 -13.09 -0.36
C VAL A 43 -2.00 -12.59 0.40
N THR A 44 -3.02 -12.19 -0.33
CA THR A 44 -4.29 -11.72 0.26
C THR A 44 -5.00 -12.81 1.07
N GLU A 45 -4.98 -14.05 0.60
CA GLU A 45 -5.51 -15.19 1.36
C GLU A 45 -4.79 -15.34 2.70
N HIS A 46 -3.45 -15.22 2.74
CA HIS A 46 -2.71 -15.29 4.00
C HIS A 46 -3.08 -14.17 4.98
N TYR A 47 -3.36 -12.96 4.51
CA TYR A 47 -3.88 -11.89 5.35
C TYR A 47 -5.26 -12.25 5.91
N ASN A 48 -6.17 -12.68 5.06
CA ASN A 48 -7.52 -13.04 5.46
C ASN A 48 -7.54 -14.24 6.43
N GLU A 49 -6.75 -15.29 6.16
CA GLU A 49 -6.60 -16.44 7.07
C GLU A 49 -6.04 -16.04 8.44
N THR A 50 -5.02 -15.16 8.45
CA THR A 50 -4.38 -14.74 9.70
C THR A 50 -5.34 -13.95 10.58
N LYS A 51 -6.15 -13.07 10.00
CA LYS A 51 -7.15 -12.29 10.73
C LYS A 51 -8.22 -13.17 11.39
N LEU A 52 -8.58 -14.29 10.77
CA LEU A 52 -9.56 -15.24 11.32
C LEU A 52 -9.09 -15.95 12.59
N LEU A 53 -7.83 -15.82 12.98
CA LEU A 53 -7.37 -16.28 14.31
C LEU A 53 -8.08 -15.54 15.45
N LYS A 54 -8.53 -14.31 15.18
CA LYS A 54 -9.28 -13.46 16.11
C LYS A 54 -10.32 -12.65 15.32
N PRO A 55 -11.43 -13.28 14.94
CA PRO A 55 -12.39 -12.69 14.00
C PRO A 55 -13.12 -11.45 14.57
N ASP A 56 -13.24 -11.35 15.88
CA ASP A 56 -13.93 -10.25 16.57
C ASP A 56 -12.97 -9.10 16.94
N ASP A 57 -11.64 -9.33 16.89
CA ASP A 57 -10.65 -8.29 17.17
C ASP A 57 -10.50 -7.36 15.95
N TRP A 58 -10.01 -6.15 16.22
CA TRP A 58 -9.60 -5.19 15.18
C TRP A 58 -8.17 -5.44 14.74
N TRP A 59 -7.96 -5.37 13.42
CA TRP A 59 -6.69 -5.64 12.78
C TRP A 59 -6.23 -4.47 11.92
N ILE A 60 -4.96 -4.09 12.06
CA ILE A 60 -4.23 -3.29 11.09
C ILE A 60 -3.47 -4.27 10.20
N VAL A 61 -3.65 -4.15 8.89
CA VAL A 61 -2.91 -4.92 7.88
C VAL A 61 -2.10 -3.95 7.06
N ALA A 62 -0.81 -4.22 6.91
CA ALA A 62 0.12 -3.42 6.14
C ALA A 62 1.16 -4.31 5.44
N ASP A 63 1.58 -3.89 4.27
CA ASP A 63 2.75 -4.43 3.59
C ASP A 63 4.02 -3.88 4.26
N ASP A 64 5.18 -4.45 4.01
CA ASP A 64 6.44 -4.11 4.68
C ASP A 64 7.01 -2.74 4.25
N ASP A 65 6.53 -2.21 3.14
CA ASP A 65 6.87 -0.90 2.61
C ASP A 65 5.81 0.18 2.91
N GLU A 66 4.84 -0.11 3.80
CA GLU A 66 3.74 0.78 4.16
C GLU A 66 3.79 1.25 5.62
N LEU A 67 3.71 2.57 5.82
CA LEU A 67 3.51 3.18 7.14
C LEU A 67 2.16 3.91 7.18
N GLN A 68 1.27 3.49 8.08
CA GLN A 68 -0.09 4.01 8.16
C GLN A 68 -0.21 5.09 9.23
N LEU A 69 -0.68 6.27 8.84
CA LEU A 69 -0.94 7.39 9.73
C LEU A 69 -2.44 7.69 9.81
N TYR A 70 -2.97 7.59 10.99
CA TYR A 70 -4.36 7.89 11.30
C TYR A 70 -4.51 9.34 11.80
N SER A 71 -5.64 9.96 11.53
CA SER A 71 -5.91 11.35 11.96
C SER A 71 -6.11 11.50 13.48
N LYS A 72 -6.35 10.38 14.16
CA LYS A 72 -6.49 10.28 15.62
C LYS A 72 -6.08 8.88 16.10
N PRO A 73 -5.90 8.67 17.41
CA PRO A 73 -5.57 7.36 17.97
C PRO A 73 -6.52 6.26 17.47
N THR A 74 -5.98 5.11 17.09
CA THR A 74 -6.77 4.00 16.53
C THR A 74 -7.83 3.47 17.49
N TRP A 75 -7.59 3.52 18.80
CA TRP A 75 -8.58 3.10 19.79
C TRP A 75 -9.82 4.01 19.79
N GLU A 76 -9.69 5.33 19.57
CA GLU A 76 -10.83 6.24 19.42
C GLU A 76 -11.66 5.91 18.16
N ILE A 77 -10.97 5.54 17.07
CA ILE A 77 -11.63 5.12 15.83
C ILE A 77 -12.40 3.82 16.07
N ILE A 78 -11.79 2.87 16.78
CA ILE A 78 -12.41 1.58 17.12
C ILE A 78 -13.63 1.78 17.99
N ASP A 79 -13.55 2.61 19.03
CA ASP A 79 -14.69 2.89 19.91
C ASP A 79 -15.87 3.46 19.12
N GLU A 80 -15.63 4.41 18.22
CA GLU A 80 -16.69 4.94 17.35
C GLU A 80 -17.21 3.88 16.37
N CYS A 81 -16.33 3.02 15.83
CA CYS A 81 -16.77 1.93 14.97
C CYS A 81 -17.71 0.96 15.70
N GLU A 82 -17.38 0.58 16.93
CA GLU A 82 -18.22 -0.29 17.74
C GLU A 82 -19.56 0.37 18.12
N GLU A 83 -19.53 1.67 18.43
CA GLU A 83 -20.74 2.42 18.76
C GLU A 83 -21.73 2.52 17.60
N PHE A 84 -21.20 2.75 16.38
CA PHE A 84 -22.03 3.01 15.19
C PHE A 84 -22.15 1.82 14.22
N GLY A 85 -21.54 0.67 14.54
CA GLY A 85 -21.64 -0.54 13.74
C GLY A 85 -20.79 -0.54 12.47
N TYR A 86 -19.73 0.27 12.42
CA TYR A 86 -18.76 0.20 11.31
C TYR A 86 -17.84 -1.01 11.49
N GLU A 87 -17.40 -1.59 10.39
CA GLU A 87 -16.58 -2.81 10.39
C GLU A 87 -15.20 -2.60 9.79
N PHE A 88 -14.98 -1.50 9.06
CA PHE A 88 -13.69 -1.20 8.44
C PHE A 88 -13.45 0.30 8.23
N VAL A 89 -12.18 0.65 8.15
CA VAL A 89 -11.67 2.00 7.94
C VAL A 89 -10.84 2.00 6.66
N THR A 90 -10.97 3.04 5.85
CA THR A 90 -10.20 3.19 4.62
C THR A 90 -9.27 4.40 4.68
N GLY A 91 -8.29 4.35 3.84
CA GLY A 91 -7.38 5.43 3.57
C GLY A 91 -6.91 5.39 2.12
N GLY A 92 -5.75 5.91 1.87
CA GLY A 92 -5.20 5.86 0.55
C GLY A 92 -3.70 6.02 0.49
N PHE A 93 -3.15 5.58 -0.63
CA PHE A 93 -1.74 5.66 -0.88
C PHE A 93 -1.23 7.09 -0.95
N VAL A 94 -0.10 7.26 -0.32
CA VAL A 94 0.77 8.41 -0.41
C VAL A 94 2.13 7.87 -0.83
N ASP A 95 2.36 7.76 -2.15
CA ASP A 95 3.65 7.31 -2.66
C ASP A 95 4.75 8.28 -2.22
N ARG A 96 5.85 7.72 -1.73
CA ARG A 96 7.02 8.46 -1.28
C ARG A 96 8.15 8.25 -2.26
N ILE A 97 8.89 9.35 -2.55
CA ILE A 97 10.00 9.36 -3.49
C ILE A 97 11.08 10.32 -2.99
N GLY A 98 12.29 10.12 -3.45
CA GLY A 98 13.43 10.95 -3.10
C GLY A 98 13.29 12.41 -3.57
N ASP A 99 14.14 13.26 -3.02
CA ASP A 99 14.21 14.67 -3.38
C ASP A 99 14.43 14.85 -4.90
N ASN A 100 13.76 15.85 -5.47
CA ASN A 100 13.81 16.14 -6.92
C ASN A 100 13.43 14.95 -7.84
N GLY A 101 12.63 14.01 -7.35
CA GLY A 101 12.17 12.86 -8.13
C GLY A 101 13.15 11.70 -8.21
N ASP A 102 14.19 11.69 -7.39
CA ASP A 102 15.18 10.61 -7.32
C ASP A 102 14.61 9.32 -6.70
N PHE A 103 15.26 8.20 -7.00
CA PHE A 103 15.05 6.89 -6.37
C PHE A 103 16.23 6.61 -5.43
N PRO A 104 16.13 6.90 -4.13
CA PRO A 104 17.25 6.78 -3.21
C PRO A 104 17.60 5.31 -2.93
N LYS A 105 18.85 5.06 -2.55
CA LYS A 105 19.26 3.76 -2.02
C LYS A 105 18.95 3.71 -0.55
N ILE A 106 18.00 2.88 -0.17
CA ILE A 106 17.61 2.68 1.23
C ILE A 106 18.46 1.56 1.85
N THR A 107 18.95 1.79 3.04
CA THR A 107 19.70 0.83 3.86
C THR A 107 19.04 0.67 5.23
N MET A 108 19.57 -0.22 6.05
CA MET A 108 19.09 -0.42 7.42
C MET A 108 19.28 0.80 8.33
N GLU A 109 20.19 1.70 7.97
CA GLU A 109 20.49 2.93 8.69
C GLU A 109 19.73 4.15 8.16
N SER A 110 19.05 4.00 7.02
CA SER A 110 18.31 5.09 6.38
C SER A 110 17.09 5.49 7.19
N ASN A 111 16.87 6.80 7.31
CA ASN A 111 15.58 7.34 7.71
C ASN A 111 14.73 7.55 6.46
N VAL A 112 13.77 6.68 6.22
CA VAL A 112 12.94 6.70 5.01
C VAL A 112 12.17 8.03 4.83
N TRP A 113 11.84 8.73 5.92
CA TRP A 113 11.18 10.03 5.86
C TRP A 113 12.08 11.14 5.33
N GLU A 114 13.37 11.07 5.64
CA GLU A 114 14.38 12.03 5.18
C GLU A 114 14.86 11.71 3.77
N GLU A 115 15.03 10.41 3.46
CA GLU A 115 15.51 9.97 2.15
C GLU A 115 14.42 10.09 1.06
N MET A 116 13.14 9.99 1.43
CA MET A 116 12.00 10.04 0.53
C MET A 116 11.01 11.14 0.92
N PRO A 117 11.42 12.43 0.89
CA PRO A 117 10.62 13.55 1.39
C PRO A 117 9.44 13.93 0.50
N GLU A 118 9.51 13.64 -0.81
CA GLU A 118 8.43 13.99 -1.73
C GLU A 118 7.27 13.01 -1.59
N ALA A 119 6.06 13.54 -1.70
CA ALA A 119 4.83 12.77 -1.51
C ALA A 119 3.81 13.07 -2.62
N GLY A 120 3.19 12.03 -3.12
CA GLY A 120 2.22 12.14 -4.19
C GLY A 120 1.56 10.81 -4.50
N PHE A 121 1.11 10.66 -5.74
CA PHE A 121 0.50 9.43 -6.22
C PHE A 121 0.68 9.31 -7.74
N PHE A 122 1.16 8.15 -8.19
CA PHE A 122 1.20 7.82 -9.61
C PHE A 122 -0.21 7.57 -10.14
N ARG A 123 -0.55 8.13 -11.29
CA ARG A 123 -1.88 8.03 -11.85
C ARG A 123 -1.90 7.61 -13.32
N TYR A 124 -3.07 7.26 -13.79
CA TYR A 124 -3.32 6.93 -15.19
C TYR A 124 -2.88 8.09 -16.14
N PRO A 125 -2.25 7.80 -17.30
CA PRO A 125 -2.05 6.47 -17.88
C PRO A 125 -0.81 5.72 -17.38
N LEU A 126 0.10 6.34 -16.62
CA LEU A 126 1.33 5.74 -16.17
C LEU A 126 1.10 4.62 -15.14
N SER A 127 0.15 4.79 -14.25
CA SER A 127 -0.28 3.77 -13.30
C SER A 127 -1.79 3.68 -13.23
N GLN A 128 -2.28 2.44 -13.21
CA GLN A 128 -3.68 2.11 -13.00
C GLN A 128 -3.95 1.64 -11.56
N ALA A 129 -2.97 1.75 -10.69
CA ALA A 129 -3.09 1.32 -9.30
C ALA A 129 -4.28 2.00 -8.62
N CYS A 130 -5.04 1.21 -7.87
CA CYS A 130 -6.11 1.74 -7.03
C CYS A 130 -5.51 2.52 -5.86
N PRO A 131 -5.87 3.78 -5.68
CA PRO A 131 -5.33 4.59 -4.59
C PRO A 131 -5.92 4.24 -3.23
N ASN A 132 -7.06 3.57 -3.19
CA ASN A 132 -7.77 3.24 -1.96
C ASN A 132 -7.10 2.06 -1.22
N LYS A 133 -7.09 2.13 0.11
CA LYS A 133 -6.56 1.06 0.98
C LYS A 133 -7.48 0.84 2.17
N VAL A 134 -7.79 -0.41 2.48
CA VAL A 134 -8.46 -0.79 3.73
C VAL A 134 -7.37 -0.97 4.79
N THR A 135 -7.41 -0.19 5.86
CA THR A 135 -6.29 -0.04 6.79
C THR A 135 -6.54 -0.64 8.16
N LEU A 136 -7.78 -0.52 8.66
CA LEU A 136 -8.20 -1.06 9.96
C LEU A 136 -9.56 -1.75 9.78
N MET A 137 -9.70 -2.98 10.27
CA MET A 137 -10.91 -3.78 10.04
C MET A 137 -11.10 -4.85 11.11
N LYS A 138 -12.33 -5.36 11.26
CA LYS A 138 -12.59 -6.57 12.04
C LYS A 138 -11.96 -7.79 11.38
N GLY A 139 -11.57 -8.78 12.19
CA GLY A 139 -10.87 -9.96 11.69
C GLY A 139 -11.70 -10.82 10.73
N ASN A 140 -13.02 -10.81 10.85
CA ASN A 140 -13.95 -11.50 9.95
C ASN A 140 -14.19 -10.76 8.62
N VAL A 141 -13.74 -9.52 8.47
CA VAL A 141 -13.87 -8.76 7.24
C VAL A 141 -12.84 -9.24 6.22
N LYS A 142 -13.30 -9.70 5.06
CA LYS A 142 -12.43 -10.13 3.97
C LYS A 142 -12.00 -8.95 3.11
N VAL A 143 -10.72 -8.86 2.78
CA VAL A 143 -10.20 -7.85 1.86
C VAL A 143 -9.83 -8.44 0.52
N SER A 144 -9.95 -7.62 -0.53
CA SER A 144 -9.52 -7.93 -1.90
C SER A 144 -8.01 -7.94 -2.06
N ASN A 145 -7.55 -8.40 -3.22
CA ASN A 145 -6.15 -8.31 -3.63
C ASN A 145 -5.63 -6.88 -3.47
N GLY A 146 -4.47 -6.73 -2.86
CA GLY A 146 -3.87 -5.44 -2.55
C GLY A 146 -4.61 -4.64 -1.46
N GLN A 147 -5.62 -5.22 -0.81
CA GLN A 147 -6.42 -4.59 0.25
C GLN A 147 -7.12 -3.30 -0.19
N HIS A 148 -7.50 -3.21 -1.46
CA HIS A 148 -8.10 -1.99 -2.01
C HIS A 148 -9.57 -1.80 -1.62
N TYR A 149 -10.29 -2.89 -1.34
CA TYR A 149 -11.69 -2.87 -0.93
C TYR A 149 -12.03 -4.10 -0.09
N VAL A 150 -13.20 -4.07 0.52
CA VAL A 150 -13.77 -5.18 1.29
C VAL A 150 -14.66 -6.01 0.37
N GLU A 151 -14.62 -7.33 0.54
CA GLU A 151 -15.53 -8.30 -0.07
C GLU A 151 -16.48 -8.85 1.01
N PHE A 152 -17.77 -8.77 0.76
CA PHE A 152 -18.81 -9.27 1.66
C PHE A 152 -19.27 -10.67 1.28
N ALA A 153 -19.82 -11.39 2.25
CA ALA A 153 -20.28 -12.77 2.05
C ALA A 153 -21.41 -12.92 1.01
N ASP A 154 -22.16 -11.85 0.75
CA ASP A 154 -23.21 -11.80 -0.27
C ASP A 154 -22.68 -11.55 -1.69
N GLY A 155 -21.35 -11.45 -1.86
CA GLY A 155 -20.70 -11.17 -3.13
C GLY A 155 -20.63 -9.69 -3.51
N THR A 156 -21.12 -8.79 -2.66
CA THR A 156 -20.93 -7.35 -2.84
C THR A 156 -19.53 -6.91 -2.40
N SER A 157 -19.12 -5.72 -2.83
CA SER A 157 -17.84 -5.14 -2.43
C SER A 157 -17.97 -3.64 -2.16
N SER A 158 -17.02 -3.09 -1.40
CA SER A 158 -16.96 -1.65 -1.10
C SER A 158 -16.17 -0.85 -2.14
N TRP A 159 -15.98 -1.39 -3.33
CA TRP A 159 -15.19 -0.75 -4.38
C TRP A 159 -15.71 0.65 -4.72
N GLY A 160 -14.83 1.64 -4.56
CA GLY A 160 -15.02 3.02 -5.05
C GLY A 160 -16.21 3.78 -4.49
N SER A 161 -17.02 3.18 -3.62
CA SER A 161 -18.27 3.75 -3.12
C SER A 161 -18.29 3.90 -1.59
N GLU A 162 -19.16 4.79 -1.14
CA GLU A 162 -19.57 4.79 0.26
C GLU A 162 -20.27 3.48 0.59
N HIS A 163 -19.96 2.94 1.75
CA HIS A 163 -20.58 1.73 2.26
C HIS A 163 -21.01 1.97 3.70
N GLU A 164 -22.20 1.50 4.08
CA GLU A 164 -22.80 1.73 5.41
C GLU A 164 -21.92 1.24 6.56
N LYS A 165 -21.13 0.17 6.33
CA LYS A 165 -20.22 -0.40 7.33
C LYS A 165 -18.82 0.24 7.31
N ARG A 166 -18.57 1.19 6.42
CA ARG A 166 -17.31 1.92 6.35
C ARG A 166 -17.33 3.10 7.33
N TYR A 167 -16.28 3.21 8.13
CA TYR A 167 -16.08 4.41 8.94
C TYR A 167 -16.01 5.66 8.04
N PRO A 168 -16.72 6.74 8.39
CA PRO A 168 -16.79 7.94 7.54
C PRO A 168 -15.42 8.55 7.29
N ILE A 169 -15.09 8.73 6.02
CA ILE A 169 -13.81 9.28 5.58
C ILE A 169 -13.62 10.74 6.01
N GLU A 170 -14.71 11.46 6.26
CA GLU A 170 -14.69 12.83 6.78
C GLU A 170 -14.19 12.88 8.22
N LYS A 171 -14.37 11.80 8.99
CA LYS A 171 -13.90 11.68 10.37
C LYS A 171 -12.47 11.22 10.47
N ASN A 172 -12.05 10.30 9.57
CA ASN A 172 -10.67 9.83 9.45
C ASN A 172 -10.36 9.40 8.02
N PHE A 173 -9.29 9.94 7.48
CA PHE A 173 -8.61 9.42 6.30
C PHE A 173 -7.24 8.93 6.70
N THR A 174 -7.00 7.63 6.59
CA THR A 174 -5.70 7.05 6.89
C THR A 174 -4.75 7.28 5.73
N GLN A 175 -3.63 7.94 5.97
CA GLN A 175 -2.54 8.04 5.00
C GLN A 175 -1.72 6.76 5.03
N VAL A 176 -1.61 6.08 3.90
CA VAL A 176 -0.76 4.90 3.74
C VAL A 176 0.48 5.34 2.97
N HIS A 177 1.51 5.74 3.72
CA HIS A 177 2.78 6.15 3.14
C HIS A 177 3.51 4.93 2.61
N HIS A 178 3.72 4.93 1.29
CA HIS A 178 4.22 3.80 0.52
C HIS A 178 5.64 4.07 0.05
N PHE A 179 6.61 3.43 0.69
CA PHE A 179 8.06 3.62 0.50
C PHE A 179 8.67 2.65 -0.52
N LYS A 180 7.87 2.19 -1.46
CA LYS A 180 8.24 1.27 -2.54
C LYS A 180 9.27 1.86 -3.51
N TRP A 181 9.30 3.18 -3.68
CA TRP A 181 9.98 3.88 -4.77
C TRP A 181 11.44 4.19 -4.46
N ASP A 182 12.17 3.20 -3.99
CA ASP A 182 13.61 3.24 -3.83
C ASP A 182 14.34 2.79 -5.11
N TYR A 183 15.66 2.78 -5.09
CA TYR A 183 16.46 2.40 -6.27
C TYR A 183 16.15 0.99 -6.79
N SER A 184 15.75 0.07 -5.94
CA SER A 184 15.44 -1.32 -6.32
C SER A 184 14.19 -1.44 -7.20
N VAL A 185 13.31 -0.44 -7.15
CA VAL A 185 12.08 -0.44 -7.97
C VAL A 185 12.38 -0.42 -9.47
N LEU A 186 13.49 0.18 -9.89
CA LEU A 186 13.88 0.26 -11.31
C LEU A 186 14.08 -1.13 -11.91
N ASP A 187 14.80 -2.00 -11.19
CA ASP A 187 14.98 -3.39 -11.60
C ASP A 187 13.65 -4.15 -11.63
N ARG A 188 12.81 -3.94 -10.61
CA ARG A 188 11.47 -4.55 -10.53
C ARG A 188 10.58 -4.11 -11.70
N LEU A 189 10.52 -2.83 -12.03
CA LEU A 189 9.73 -2.32 -13.15
C LEU A 189 10.16 -2.99 -14.45
N GLN A 190 11.47 -3.05 -14.70
CA GLN A 190 12.01 -3.67 -15.91
C GLN A 190 11.75 -5.18 -15.96
N GLN A 191 11.93 -5.90 -14.86
CA GLN A 191 11.73 -7.34 -14.81
C GLN A 191 10.26 -7.71 -15.00
N VAL A 192 9.37 -7.03 -14.30
CA VAL A 192 7.93 -7.28 -14.38
C VAL A 192 7.39 -6.90 -15.74
N GLY A 193 7.76 -5.75 -16.29
CA GLY A 193 7.36 -5.34 -17.64
C GLY A 193 7.75 -6.37 -18.70
N LYS A 194 8.94 -6.98 -18.59
CA LYS A 194 9.41 -8.02 -19.52
C LYS A 194 8.76 -9.39 -19.30
N SER A 195 8.52 -9.79 -18.05
CA SER A 195 8.00 -11.11 -17.70
C SER A 195 6.51 -11.25 -17.89
N SER A 196 5.78 -10.12 -17.96
CA SER A 196 4.32 -10.06 -17.99
C SER A 196 3.78 -9.40 -19.26
N ILE A 197 4.48 -9.62 -20.37
CA ILE A 197 4.07 -9.12 -21.70
C ILE A 197 2.68 -9.69 -22.02
N GLY A 198 1.76 -8.78 -22.39
CA GLY A 198 0.36 -9.10 -22.71
C GLY A 198 -0.60 -9.03 -21.52
N GLU A 199 -0.09 -8.82 -20.31
CA GLU A 199 -0.90 -8.49 -19.14
C GLU A 199 -0.94 -6.97 -18.94
N SER A 200 -2.10 -6.42 -18.60
CA SER A 200 -2.28 -4.96 -18.45
C SER A 200 -1.30 -4.33 -17.45
N TRP A 201 -1.02 -5.03 -16.37
CA TRP A 201 -0.06 -4.60 -15.35
C TRP A 201 1.41 -4.72 -15.83
N GLY A 202 1.73 -5.66 -16.71
CA GLY A 202 3.04 -5.73 -17.35
C GLY A 202 3.30 -4.55 -18.27
N GLU A 203 2.30 -4.16 -19.06
CA GLU A 203 2.35 -2.97 -19.91
C GLU A 203 2.50 -1.69 -19.09
N GLU A 204 1.78 -1.57 -17.97
CA GLU A 204 1.92 -0.45 -17.03
C GLU A 204 3.35 -0.34 -16.49
N TYR A 205 3.93 -1.45 -16.03
CA TYR A 205 5.31 -1.45 -15.51
C TYR A 205 6.34 -1.11 -16.57
N GLN A 206 6.15 -1.59 -17.79
CA GLN A 206 7.04 -1.25 -18.90
C GLN A 206 6.96 0.24 -19.25
N LEU A 207 5.73 0.79 -19.31
CA LEU A 207 5.52 2.22 -19.56
C LEU A 207 6.19 3.08 -18.48
N MET A 208 6.00 2.74 -17.21
CA MET A 208 6.65 3.43 -16.10
C MET A 208 8.18 3.39 -16.21
N TYR A 209 8.73 2.22 -16.53
CA TYR A 209 10.19 2.06 -16.69
C TYR A 209 10.73 2.91 -17.82
N ASP A 210 10.07 2.91 -18.97
CA ASP A 210 10.52 3.65 -20.17
C ASP A 210 10.48 5.17 -19.91
N GLU A 211 9.41 5.69 -19.31
CA GLU A 211 9.28 7.09 -18.95
C GLU A 211 10.35 7.54 -17.93
N ILE A 212 10.58 6.73 -16.90
CA ILE A 212 11.60 7.02 -15.88
C ILE A 212 13.00 7.00 -16.53
N LYS A 213 13.26 6.03 -17.38
CA LYS A 213 14.54 5.91 -18.10
C LYS A 213 14.79 7.08 -19.04
N ASP A 214 13.77 7.50 -19.78
CA ASP A 214 13.87 8.62 -20.72
C ASP A 214 14.08 9.97 -20.02
N ASN A 215 13.80 10.03 -18.71
CA ASN A 215 14.04 11.18 -17.85
C ASN A 215 15.24 10.96 -16.89
N ASP A 216 16.33 10.35 -17.38
CA ASP A 216 17.58 10.13 -16.63
C ASP A 216 17.38 9.42 -15.28
N PHE A 217 16.47 8.44 -15.23
CA PHE A 217 16.10 7.69 -14.02
C PHE A 217 15.58 8.56 -12.86
N LYS A 218 14.83 9.59 -13.21
CA LYS A 218 14.14 10.46 -12.27
C LYS A 218 12.67 10.62 -12.64
N ILE A 219 11.90 11.11 -11.70
CA ILE A 219 10.53 11.59 -11.95
C ILE A 219 10.55 13.10 -12.11
N ASP A 220 10.10 13.59 -13.26
CA ASP A 220 9.86 15.03 -13.44
C ASP A 220 8.60 15.46 -12.67
N LEU A 221 8.79 15.98 -11.48
CA LEU A 221 7.72 16.44 -10.60
C LEU A 221 6.92 17.62 -11.18
N GLN A 222 7.38 18.24 -12.25
CA GLN A 222 6.68 19.35 -12.93
C GLN A 222 5.86 18.86 -14.12
N ASN A 223 6.15 17.68 -14.66
CA ASN A 223 5.45 17.12 -15.79
C ASN A 223 4.06 16.63 -15.38
N LYS A 224 3.01 17.29 -15.89
CA LYS A 224 1.61 16.94 -15.59
C LYS A 224 1.18 15.60 -16.20
N GLU A 225 1.83 15.18 -17.27
CA GLU A 225 1.59 13.90 -17.95
C GLU A 225 2.32 12.77 -17.26
N PHE A 226 3.38 13.10 -16.55
CA PHE A 226 4.16 12.18 -15.77
C PHE A 226 3.55 12.00 -14.38
N MET A 227 2.61 11.38 -14.25
CA MET A 227 1.64 10.85 -13.28
C MET A 227 1.97 10.93 -11.79
N PHE A 228 3.06 11.54 -11.34
CA PHE A 228 3.28 11.84 -9.93
C PHE A 228 2.72 13.22 -9.59
N GLN A 229 1.73 13.27 -8.72
CA GLN A 229 1.15 14.52 -8.25
C GLN A 229 1.47 14.74 -6.78
N ARG A 230 1.99 15.93 -6.46
CA ARG A 230 2.20 16.32 -5.07
C ARG A 230 0.88 16.44 -4.33
N LEU A 231 0.88 15.98 -3.10
CA LEU A 231 -0.26 16.18 -2.21
C LEU A 231 -0.54 17.67 -2.02
N GLY A 232 -1.80 18.03 -2.05
CA GLY A 232 -2.22 19.42 -1.89
C GLY A 232 -2.38 20.20 -3.19
N ASN A 233 -2.01 19.66 -4.35
CA ASN A 233 -2.24 20.32 -5.65
C ASN A 233 -3.71 20.23 -6.14
N GLY A 234 -4.60 19.66 -5.38
CA GLY A 234 -6.03 19.59 -5.66
C GLY A 234 -6.46 18.61 -6.75
N ASN A 235 -5.52 18.13 -7.56
CA ASN A 235 -5.76 17.18 -8.66
C ASN A 235 -5.12 15.83 -8.39
N TYR A 236 -5.19 15.37 -7.16
CA TYR A 236 -4.43 14.25 -6.69
C TYR A 236 -4.73 12.95 -7.43
N HIS A 237 -5.96 12.75 -7.80
CA HIS A 237 -6.38 11.73 -8.74
C HIS A 237 -7.82 11.93 -9.18
N GLN A 238 -8.28 11.02 -10.06
CA GLN A 238 -9.57 11.18 -10.74
C GLN A 238 -10.78 10.67 -9.95
N LEU A 239 -10.58 9.97 -8.84
CA LEU A 239 -11.68 9.48 -8.01
C LEU A 239 -12.16 10.61 -7.12
N HIS A 240 -13.45 10.94 -7.21
CA HIS A 240 -14.01 12.11 -6.49
C HIS A 240 -13.84 12.03 -4.98
N THR A 241 -13.77 10.85 -4.41
CA THR A 241 -13.53 10.65 -2.97
C THR A 241 -12.18 11.17 -2.51
N TRP A 242 -11.18 11.15 -3.38
CA TRP A 242 -9.83 11.64 -3.05
C TRP A 242 -9.73 13.16 -3.08
N LYS A 243 -10.46 13.82 -3.93
CA LYS A 243 -10.45 15.28 -4.05
C LYS A 243 -10.80 15.99 -2.73
N ASP A 244 -11.69 15.39 -1.97
CA ASP A 244 -12.07 15.90 -0.65
C ASP A 244 -11.12 15.44 0.45
N LEU A 245 -10.50 14.28 0.28
CA LEU A 245 -9.57 13.68 1.24
C LEU A 245 -8.22 14.38 1.24
N THR A 246 -7.73 14.82 0.09
CA THR A 246 -6.47 15.56 -0.04
C THR A 246 -6.41 16.79 0.87
N LYS A 247 -7.55 17.41 1.16
CA LYS A 247 -7.65 18.53 2.09
C LYS A 247 -7.44 18.15 3.55
N LYS A 248 -7.56 16.88 3.88
CA LYS A 248 -7.49 16.33 5.24
C LYS A 248 -6.15 15.66 5.54
N ILE A 249 -5.24 15.62 4.57
CA ILE A 249 -3.94 14.99 4.76
C ILE A 249 -3.15 15.74 5.81
N VAL A 250 -2.71 15.00 6.81
CA VAL A 250 -1.81 15.51 7.85
C VAL A 250 -0.43 15.70 7.22
N LYS A 251 0.10 16.90 7.30
CA LYS A 251 1.51 17.15 6.95
C LYS A 251 2.37 16.65 8.12
N ILE A 252 3.28 15.76 7.84
CA ILE A 252 4.30 15.29 8.77
C ILE A 252 5.48 16.24 8.70
#